data_4c0520c26bcaad82b946d331764067da
#
_entry.id   4c0520c26bcaad82b946d331764067da
#
_cell.length_a   1.000
_cell.length_b   1.000
_cell.length_c   1.000
_cell.angle_alpha   90.00
_cell.angle_beta   90.00
_cell.angle_gamma   90.00
#
_symmetry.space_group_name_H-M   'P 1'
#
loop_
_entity.id
_entity.type
_entity.pdbx_description
1 polymer ?
#
loop_
_entity_poly.entity_id
_entity_poly.type
_entity_poly.pdbx_seq_one_letter_code
_entity_poly.pdbx_strand_id
1 'polypeptide(L)'
;FDGRPECVYVTMNRKKDSVEVMTYDLDWVAHPEYSVFSDHYPCASLDVPRPENLDFMLKMAADLAEGFPQVRIDLYEVGGKVYFGEMTFTSNAGMMSYFTPEFLLEAGKKVTLPL
;
A
#
# COMPACT_ATOMS: atom_id res chain seq x y z
N PHE A 1 7.63 1.63 -6.85
CA PHE A 1 7.92 1.61 -8.29
C PHE A 1 9.42 1.75 -8.50
N ASP A 2 10.00 0.93 -9.37
CA ASP A 2 11.45 0.89 -9.63
C ASP A 2 12.30 0.74 -8.35
N GLY A 3 11.84 -0.09 -7.41
CA GLY A 3 12.50 -0.32 -6.12
C GLY A 3 12.32 0.80 -5.08
N ARG A 4 11.50 1.80 -5.36
CA ARG A 4 11.25 2.91 -4.43
C ARG A 4 9.83 2.84 -3.87
N PRO A 5 9.64 2.91 -2.55
CA PRO A 5 8.32 3.04 -1.95
C PRO A 5 7.62 4.30 -2.48
N GLU A 6 6.33 4.21 -2.71
CA GLU A 6 5.52 5.33 -3.21
C GLU A 6 4.45 5.74 -2.20
N CYS A 7 3.75 4.77 -1.68
CA CYS A 7 2.72 4.99 -0.68
C CYS A 7 2.52 3.73 0.15
N VAL A 8 1.81 3.87 1.26
CA VAL A 8 1.46 2.76 2.16
C VAL A 8 -0.06 2.62 2.16
N TYR A 9 -0.54 1.47 1.69
CA TYR A 9 -1.95 1.12 1.76
C TYR A 9 -2.18 0.31 3.04
N VAL A 10 -2.86 0.91 4.00
CA VAL A 10 -3.11 0.31 5.32
C VAL A 10 -4.44 -0.40 5.33
N THR A 11 -4.46 -1.63 5.83
CA THR A 11 -5.68 -2.38 6.11
C THR A 11 -5.76 -2.67 7.60
N MET A 12 -6.94 -2.50 8.18
CA MET A 12 -7.15 -2.72 9.62
C MET A 12 -8.59 -3.13 9.95
N ASN A 13 -8.80 -3.54 11.19
CA ASN A 13 -10.13 -3.87 11.71
C ASN A 13 -10.89 -4.84 10.79
N ARG A 14 -10.20 -5.89 10.33
CA ARG A 14 -10.80 -6.90 9.45
C ARG A 14 -11.97 -7.58 10.13
N LYS A 15 -13.13 -7.58 9.46
CA LYS A 15 -14.34 -8.31 9.83
C LYS A 15 -14.63 -9.38 8.79
N LYS A 16 -15.71 -10.12 8.96
CA LYS A 16 -16.11 -11.17 8.01
C LYS A 16 -16.30 -10.61 6.59
N ASP A 17 -16.94 -9.47 6.46
CA ASP A 17 -17.37 -8.93 5.17
C ASP A 17 -16.74 -7.55 4.85
N SER A 18 -15.81 -7.06 5.68
CA SER A 18 -15.18 -5.77 5.46
C SER A 18 -13.78 -5.67 6.08
N VAL A 19 -13.00 -4.76 5.54
CA VAL A 19 -11.72 -4.34 6.11
C VAL A 19 -11.57 -2.83 5.90
N GLU A 20 -11.27 -2.10 6.96
CA GLU A 20 -11.03 -0.68 6.86
C GLU A 20 -9.71 -0.40 6.15
N VAL A 21 -9.69 0.62 5.29
CA VAL A 21 -8.52 0.94 4.47
C VAL A 21 -8.22 2.44 4.47
N MET A 22 -6.94 2.77 4.32
CA MET A 22 -6.48 4.14 4.11
C MET A 22 -5.13 4.11 3.40
N THR A 23 -4.92 5.07 2.51
CA THR A 23 -3.62 5.28 1.85
C THR A 23 -2.89 6.44 2.50
N TYR A 24 -1.63 6.22 2.84
CA TYR A 24 -0.71 7.21 3.40
C TYR A 24 0.45 7.45 2.45
N ASP A 25 0.96 8.68 2.44
CA ASP A 25 2.28 8.92 1.85
C ASP A 25 3.41 8.46 2.80
N LEU A 26 4.65 8.65 2.39
CA LEU A 26 5.80 8.19 3.18
C LEU A 26 6.05 9.04 4.44
N ASP A 27 5.45 10.22 4.53
CA ASP A 27 5.45 11.09 5.72
C ASP A 27 4.27 10.81 6.65
N TRP A 28 3.52 9.74 6.37
CA TRP A 28 2.34 9.32 7.12
C TRP A 28 1.20 10.33 7.10
N VAL A 29 1.04 11.02 5.98
CA VAL A 29 -0.14 11.87 5.71
C VAL A 29 -1.18 11.06 4.98
N ALA A 30 -2.42 11.04 5.50
CA ALA A 30 -3.52 10.33 4.90
C ALA A 30 -4.00 11.02 3.62
N HIS A 31 -4.25 10.21 2.58
CA HIS A 31 -4.74 10.64 1.27
C HIS A 31 -6.02 9.90 0.89
N PRO A 32 -7.16 10.21 1.53
CA PRO A 32 -8.42 9.54 1.20
C PRO A 32 -8.84 9.73 -0.26
N GLU A 33 -8.38 10.81 -0.90
CA GLU A 33 -8.62 11.11 -2.31
C GLU A 33 -7.97 10.12 -3.29
N TYR A 34 -7.04 9.27 -2.82
CA TYR A 34 -6.42 8.23 -3.66
C TYR A 34 -7.27 6.97 -3.76
N SER A 35 -8.22 6.77 -2.86
CA SER A 35 -8.95 5.51 -2.71
C SER A 35 -10.40 5.62 -3.14
N VAL A 36 -10.94 4.50 -3.64
CA VAL A 36 -12.37 4.28 -3.82
C VAL A 36 -12.85 3.43 -2.65
N PHE A 37 -13.71 3.98 -1.81
CA PHE A 37 -14.28 3.26 -0.67
C PHE A 37 -15.56 2.54 -1.04
N SER A 38 -15.86 1.45 -0.35
CA SER A 38 -17.05 0.62 -0.53
C SER A 38 -17.45 -0.01 0.80
N ASP A 39 -18.58 -0.72 0.82
CA ASP A 39 -19.02 -1.44 2.02
C ASP A 39 -18.01 -2.52 2.45
N HIS A 40 -17.32 -3.12 1.47
CA HIS A 40 -16.27 -4.10 1.75
C HIS A 40 -14.95 -3.44 2.19
N TYR A 41 -14.64 -2.25 1.66
CA TYR A 41 -13.46 -1.45 1.96
C TYR A 41 -13.86 -0.06 2.46
N PRO A 42 -14.46 0.05 3.66
CA PRO A 42 -14.79 1.36 4.23
C PRO A 42 -13.53 2.15 4.58
N CYS A 43 -13.68 3.48 4.59
CA CYS A 43 -12.62 4.39 4.98
C CYS A 43 -12.24 4.20 6.45
N ALA A 44 -10.96 3.99 6.73
CA ALA A 44 -10.44 3.98 8.09
C ALA A 44 -10.41 5.41 8.66
N SER A 45 -10.27 5.53 9.98
CA SER A 45 -10.00 6.79 10.63
C SER A 45 -8.74 7.46 10.04
N LEU A 46 -8.75 8.79 9.92
CA LEU A 46 -7.58 9.57 9.52
C LEU A 46 -6.49 9.59 10.60
N ASP A 47 -6.81 9.15 11.82
CA ASP A 47 -5.92 9.17 12.99
C ASP A 47 -5.24 7.82 13.22
N VAL A 48 -5.04 7.02 12.18
CA VAL A 48 -4.30 5.76 12.29
C VAL A 48 -2.88 6.06 12.75
N PRO A 49 -2.43 5.48 13.89
CA PRO A 49 -1.08 5.72 14.38
C PRO A 49 -0.01 5.26 13.39
N ARG A 50 1.03 6.07 13.20
CA ARG A 50 2.19 5.67 12.43
C ARG A 50 2.83 4.44 13.06
N PRO A 51 3.09 3.36 12.30
CA PRO A 51 3.80 2.18 12.84
C PRO A 51 5.16 2.58 13.42
N GLU A 52 5.49 2.01 14.57
CA GLU A 52 6.77 2.28 15.24
C GLU A 52 7.97 1.93 14.35
N ASN A 53 7.84 0.82 13.59
CA ASN A 53 8.89 0.33 12.70
C ASN A 53 8.68 0.72 11.23
N LEU A 54 7.96 1.80 10.93
CA LEU A 54 7.67 2.18 9.54
C LEU A 54 8.95 2.36 8.70
N ASP A 55 9.98 3.02 9.25
CA ASP A 55 11.23 3.25 8.51
C ASP A 55 11.92 1.93 8.15
N PHE A 56 11.93 0.97 9.06
CA PHE A 56 12.43 -0.37 8.79
C PHE A 56 11.58 -1.10 7.75
N MET A 57 10.24 -0.99 7.84
CA MET A 57 9.31 -1.60 6.88
C MET A 57 9.51 -1.02 5.47
N LEU A 58 9.68 0.29 5.36
CA LEU A 58 9.93 0.94 4.06
C LEU A 58 11.27 0.52 3.47
N LYS A 59 12.31 0.42 4.28
CA LYS A 59 13.61 -0.08 3.83
C LYS A 59 13.52 -1.52 3.36
N MET A 60 12.87 -2.39 4.11
CA MET A 60 12.67 -3.80 3.73
C MET A 60 11.86 -3.91 2.44
N ALA A 61 10.81 -3.11 2.28
CA ALA A 61 10.03 -3.09 1.05
C ALA A 61 10.87 -2.65 -0.16
N ALA A 62 11.73 -1.64 0.00
CA ALA A 62 12.65 -1.20 -1.05
C ALA A 62 13.66 -2.28 -1.42
N ASP A 63 14.26 -2.94 -0.43
CA ASP A 63 15.24 -4.02 -0.65
C ASP A 63 14.59 -5.21 -1.40
N LEU A 64 13.36 -5.59 -1.02
CA LEU A 64 12.62 -6.68 -1.67
C LEU A 64 12.13 -6.30 -3.07
N ALA A 65 11.88 -5.02 -3.32
CA ALA A 65 11.37 -4.52 -4.59
C ALA A 65 12.48 -4.23 -5.62
N GLU A 66 13.75 -4.38 -5.23
CA GLU A 66 14.88 -4.10 -6.13
C GLU A 66 14.80 -4.92 -7.42
N GLY A 67 14.93 -4.26 -8.56
CA GLY A 67 14.91 -4.89 -9.88
C GLY A 67 13.52 -5.11 -10.47
N PHE A 68 12.44 -4.77 -9.76
CA PHE A 68 11.08 -4.87 -10.26
C PHE A 68 10.52 -3.49 -10.60
N PRO A 69 9.90 -3.32 -11.80
CA PRO A 69 9.26 -2.05 -12.18
C PRO A 69 8.13 -1.65 -11.25
N GLN A 70 7.37 -2.65 -10.78
CA GLN A 70 6.27 -2.48 -9.84
C GLN A 70 6.11 -3.73 -9.01
N VAL A 71 5.89 -3.56 -7.71
CA VAL A 71 5.54 -4.65 -6.80
C VAL A 71 4.85 -4.09 -5.56
N ARG A 72 3.89 -4.83 -5.02
CA ARG A 72 3.32 -4.58 -3.70
C ARG A 72 4.00 -5.51 -2.71
N ILE A 73 4.50 -4.95 -1.63
CA ILE A 73 5.09 -5.70 -0.52
C ILE A 73 4.15 -5.57 0.67
N ASP A 74 3.62 -6.69 1.13
CA ASP A 74 2.71 -6.73 2.27
C ASP A 74 3.49 -7.12 3.53
N LEU A 75 3.47 -6.24 4.52
CA LEU A 75 4.13 -6.40 5.81
C LEU A 75 3.13 -6.22 6.94
N TYR A 76 3.40 -6.85 8.06
CA TYR A 76 2.62 -6.74 9.30
C TYR A 76 3.52 -6.25 10.43
N GLU A 77 2.97 -5.41 11.31
CA GLU A 77 3.61 -5.06 12.58
C GLU A 77 2.70 -5.51 13.71
N VAL A 78 3.22 -6.41 14.55
CA VAL A 78 2.48 -6.96 15.68
C VAL A 78 3.40 -6.99 16.90
N GLY A 79 3.02 -6.30 17.99
CA GLY A 79 3.81 -6.26 19.20
C GLY A 79 5.23 -5.75 19.01
N GLY A 80 5.43 -4.74 18.14
CA GLY A 80 6.73 -4.16 17.83
C GLY A 80 7.61 -5.00 16.91
N LYS A 81 7.07 -6.10 16.34
CA LYS A 81 7.78 -6.97 15.40
C LYS A 81 7.18 -6.87 14.01
N VAL A 82 8.04 -6.86 12.99
CA VAL A 82 7.64 -6.83 11.58
C VAL A 82 7.65 -8.25 11.01
N TYR A 83 6.56 -8.60 10.32
CA TYR A 83 6.39 -9.90 9.67
C TYR A 83 6.18 -9.69 8.17
N PHE A 84 6.79 -10.55 7.36
CA PHE A 84 6.56 -10.57 5.93
C PHE A 84 5.23 -11.27 5.62
N GLY A 85 4.43 -10.68 4.73
CA GLY A 85 3.18 -11.25 4.23
C GLY A 85 3.34 -11.86 2.84
N GLU A 86 3.38 -11.01 1.82
CA GLU A 86 3.53 -11.46 0.43
C GLU A 86 4.15 -10.40 -0.47
N MET A 87 4.61 -10.83 -1.63
CA MET A 87 4.94 -9.98 -2.77
C MET A 87 3.91 -10.19 -3.87
N THR A 88 3.32 -9.11 -4.38
CA THR A 88 2.31 -9.19 -5.45
C THR A 88 2.73 -8.32 -6.61
N PHE A 89 2.91 -8.92 -7.78
CA PHE A 89 3.38 -8.21 -8.97
C PHE A 89 2.23 -7.62 -9.77
N THR A 90 1.12 -8.32 -9.88
CA THR A 90 -0.09 -7.87 -10.59
C THR A 90 -1.29 -7.96 -9.65
N SER A 91 -1.50 -6.90 -8.86
CA SER A 91 -2.60 -6.86 -7.89
C SER A 91 -3.95 -7.02 -8.57
N ASN A 92 -4.79 -7.90 -8.02
CA ASN A 92 -6.13 -8.22 -8.52
C ASN A 92 -6.16 -8.51 -10.04
N ALA A 93 -5.16 -9.26 -10.52
CA ALA A 93 -4.99 -9.61 -11.94
C ALA A 93 -4.97 -8.37 -12.87
N GLY A 94 -4.49 -7.24 -12.39
CA GLY A 94 -4.45 -5.98 -13.13
C GLY A 94 -5.75 -5.18 -13.10
N MET A 95 -6.79 -5.68 -12.43
CA MET A 95 -8.11 -5.02 -12.34
C MET A 95 -8.31 -4.38 -10.97
N MET A 96 -7.40 -3.48 -10.58
CA MET A 96 -7.50 -2.78 -9.30
C MET A 96 -8.67 -1.79 -9.30
N SER A 97 -9.56 -1.92 -8.31
CA SER A 97 -10.75 -1.09 -8.15
C SER A 97 -10.78 -0.27 -6.86
N TYR A 98 -9.74 -0.38 -6.02
CA TYR A 98 -9.69 0.34 -4.74
C TYR A 98 -8.89 1.66 -4.79
N PHE A 99 -8.26 1.96 -5.91
CA PHE A 99 -7.66 3.28 -6.18
C PHE A 99 -8.46 4.04 -7.24
N THR A 100 -8.45 5.37 -7.15
CA THR A 100 -9.10 6.21 -8.15
C THR A 100 -8.37 6.12 -9.50
N PRO A 101 -9.09 6.32 -10.63
CA PRO A 101 -8.44 6.37 -11.94
C PRO A 101 -7.33 7.43 -12.03
N GLU A 102 -7.53 8.58 -11.38
CA GLU A 102 -6.55 9.67 -11.33
C GLU A 102 -5.27 9.22 -10.62
N PHE A 103 -5.39 8.57 -9.46
CA PHE A 103 -4.23 8.05 -8.74
C PHE A 103 -3.52 6.97 -9.56
N LEU A 104 -4.25 6.04 -10.17
CA LEU A 104 -3.68 4.97 -10.98
C LEU A 104 -2.92 5.53 -12.20
N LEU A 105 -3.44 6.59 -12.83
CA LEU A 105 -2.76 7.23 -13.95
C LEU A 105 -1.44 7.87 -13.52
N GLU A 106 -1.44 8.61 -12.42
CA GLU A 106 -0.22 9.25 -11.90
C GLU A 106 0.81 8.22 -11.41
N ALA A 107 0.35 7.17 -10.74
CA ALA A 107 1.22 6.07 -10.33
C ALA A 107 1.83 5.34 -11.53
N GLY A 108 1.02 5.10 -12.55
CA GLY A 108 1.48 4.43 -13.78
C GLY A 108 2.59 5.18 -14.52
N LYS A 109 2.59 6.51 -14.47
CA LYS A 109 3.67 7.35 -15.04
C LYS A 109 5.03 7.14 -14.38
N LYS A 110 5.05 6.59 -13.16
CA LYS A 110 6.27 6.35 -12.38
C LYS A 110 6.87 4.97 -12.63
N VAL A 111 6.19 4.13 -13.40
CA VAL A 111 6.65 2.76 -13.72
C VAL A 111 7.49 2.80 -14.99
N THR A 112 8.73 2.34 -14.91
CA THR A 112 9.60 2.17 -16.09
C THR A 112 9.55 0.71 -16.53
N LEU A 113 8.94 0.47 -17.70
CA LEU A 113 8.90 -0.89 -18.24
C LEU A 113 10.20 -1.21 -18.96
N PRO A 114 10.77 -2.40 -18.74
CA PRO A 114 11.90 -2.87 -19.52
C PRO A 114 11.43 -3.19 -20.94
N LEU A 115 11.90 -2.44 -21.88
CA LEU A 115 11.60 -2.64 -23.31
C LEU A 115 12.80 -3.23 -24.05
#